data_ff1d50cef0a2f77b92c6affd2e2c9997
#
_entry.id   ff1d50cef0a2f77b92c6affd2e2c9997
#
_cell.length_a   1.000
_cell.length_b   1.000
_cell.length_c   1.000
_cell.angle_alpha   90.00
_cell.angle_beta   90.00
_cell.angle_gamma   90.00
#
_symmetry.space_group_name_H-M   'P 1'
#
loop_
_entity.id
_entity.type
_entity.pdbx_description
1 polymer ?
#
loop_
_entity_poly.entity_id
_entity_poly.type
_entity_poly.pdbx_seq_one_letter_code
_entity_poly.pdbx_strand_id
1 'polypeptide(L)'
;MNYNINDYQIKISKLSQKDGGGYIATVPELPGCMSDGETYEEALLNVKEAIKEWIDTAKARGQNIPEPIVYHDDEDYSGRLVIRIPKKLHKELSENAAEQSISLNQLILYYLSKQIGIEEAKK
;
A
#
# COMPACT_ATOMS: atom_id res chain seq x y z
N MET A 1 1.04 18.56 -7.52
CA MET A 1 -0.08 18.32 -6.60
C MET A 1 0.37 18.52 -5.18
N ASN A 2 -0.44 19.20 -4.40
CA ASN A 2 -0.12 19.43 -2.99
C ASN A 2 -0.91 18.43 -2.14
N TYR A 3 -0.20 17.47 -1.57
CA TYR A 3 -0.81 16.55 -0.63
C TYR A 3 -0.71 17.14 0.78
N ASN A 4 -1.75 16.93 1.56
CA ASN A 4 -1.75 17.34 2.95
C ASN A 4 -0.85 16.40 3.75
N ILE A 5 0.13 16.93 4.45
CA ILE A 5 1.06 16.11 5.26
C ILE A 5 0.34 15.31 6.34
N ASN A 6 -0.85 15.75 6.75
CA ASN A 6 -1.64 15.06 7.76
C ASN A 6 -2.38 13.82 7.21
N ASP A 7 -2.40 13.63 5.88
CA ASP A 7 -3.08 12.49 5.26
C ASP A 7 -2.19 11.25 5.16
N TYR A 8 -0.87 11.41 5.33
CA TYR A 8 0.05 10.28 5.31
C TYR A 8 -0.05 9.46 6.60
N GLN A 9 0.09 8.15 6.46
CA GLN A 9 0.09 7.25 7.61
C GLN A 9 1.35 7.45 8.43
N ILE A 10 1.19 7.48 9.73
CA ILE A 10 2.31 7.59 10.66
C ILE A 10 2.23 6.40 11.61
N LYS A 11 3.30 5.60 11.65
CA LYS A 11 3.42 4.49 12.59
C LYS A 11 4.43 4.87 13.67
N ILE A 12 3.99 4.88 14.92
CA ILE A 12 4.87 5.21 16.05
C ILE A 12 5.05 3.96 16.90
N SER A 13 6.31 3.62 17.17
CA SER A 13 6.67 2.44 17.95
C SER A 13 7.68 2.83 19.02
N LYS A 14 7.65 2.12 20.15
CA LYS A 14 8.62 2.34 21.21
C LYS A 14 9.95 1.69 20.82
N LEU A 15 11.05 2.44 20.97
CA LEU A 15 12.39 1.92 20.77
C LEU A 15 12.86 1.24 22.06
N SER A 16 13.62 0.14 21.89
CA SER A 16 14.24 -0.53 23.03
C SER A 16 15.34 0.36 23.62
N GLN A 17 15.68 0.14 24.88
CA GLN A 17 16.80 0.86 25.51
C GLN A 17 18.11 0.63 24.74
N LYS A 18 18.26 -0.55 24.15
CA LYS A 18 19.42 -0.93 23.34
C LYS A 18 19.55 -0.05 22.10
N ASP A 19 18.43 0.40 21.54
CA ASP A 19 18.38 1.23 20.33
C ASP A 19 18.22 2.72 20.67
N GLY A 20 18.43 3.11 21.90
CA GLY A 20 18.41 4.49 22.33
C GLY A 20 17.20 4.92 23.16
N GLY A 21 16.20 4.06 23.27
CA GLY A 21 14.97 4.38 24.00
C GLY A 21 14.09 5.38 23.22
N GLY A 22 13.03 5.85 23.87
CA GLY A 22 12.09 6.77 23.24
C GLY A 22 11.18 6.10 22.23
N TYR A 23 10.78 6.86 21.20
CA TYR A 23 9.85 6.42 20.16
C TYR A 23 10.37 6.74 18.78
N ILE A 24 10.07 5.87 17.81
CA ILE A 24 10.35 6.11 16.41
C ILE A 24 9.05 6.22 15.63
N ALA A 25 8.98 7.21 14.76
CA ALA A 25 7.84 7.41 13.86
C ALA A 25 8.30 7.18 12.42
N THR A 26 7.56 6.37 11.69
CA THR A 26 7.84 6.05 10.29
C THR A 26 6.62 6.35 9.43
N VAL A 27 6.85 6.63 8.14
CA VAL A 27 5.80 6.92 7.17
C VAL A 27 5.89 5.87 6.05
N PRO A 28 5.00 4.87 6.05
CA PRO A 28 5.09 3.78 5.07
C PRO A 28 5.07 4.22 3.61
N GLU A 29 4.31 5.26 3.26
CA GLU A 29 4.20 5.73 1.88
C GLU A 29 5.45 6.45 1.37
N LEU A 30 6.25 7.00 2.27
CA LEU A 30 7.43 7.80 1.92
C LEU A 30 8.69 7.04 2.34
N PRO A 31 9.37 6.36 1.39
CA PRO A 31 10.55 5.54 1.75
C PRO A 31 11.64 6.36 2.44
N GLY A 32 12.11 5.86 3.58
CA GLY A 32 13.14 6.51 4.36
C GLY A 32 12.67 7.70 5.21
N CYS A 33 11.39 8.05 5.15
CA CYS A 33 10.85 9.14 5.95
C CYS A 33 10.58 8.62 7.37
N MET A 34 11.37 9.09 8.33
CA MET A 34 11.25 8.70 9.72
C MET A 34 11.82 9.77 10.63
N SER A 35 11.41 9.75 11.87
CA SER A 35 11.97 10.60 12.90
C SER A 35 11.78 9.94 14.26
N ASP A 36 12.35 10.50 15.30
CA ASP A 36 12.24 9.97 16.66
C ASP A 36 11.89 11.07 17.65
N GLY A 37 11.65 10.67 18.87
CA GLY A 37 11.40 11.58 19.97
C GLY A 37 11.44 10.83 21.30
N GLU A 38 11.63 11.54 22.37
CA GLU A 38 11.64 10.94 23.71
C GLU A 38 10.22 10.58 24.18
N THR A 39 9.22 11.29 23.63
CA THR A 39 7.81 11.01 23.90
C THR A 39 7.09 10.72 22.60
N TYR A 40 5.90 10.13 22.73
CA TYR A 40 5.03 9.86 21.58
C TYR A 40 4.71 11.15 20.80
N GLU A 41 4.35 12.20 21.54
CA GLU A 41 3.99 13.50 20.95
C GLU A 41 5.17 14.16 20.25
N GLU A 42 6.36 14.04 20.82
CA GLU A 42 7.57 14.58 20.21
C GLU A 42 7.91 13.86 18.90
N ALA A 43 7.84 12.52 18.90
CA ALA A 43 8.05 11.74 17.68
C ALA A 43 7.03 12.11 16.59
N LEU A 44 5.77 12.34 16.97
CA LEU A 44 4.73 12.75 16.04
C LEU A 44 5.01 14.11 15.41
N LEU A 45 5.38 15.09 16.23
CA LEU A 45 5.72 16.43 15.73
C LEU A 45 6.95 16.39 14.82
N ASN A 46 7.96 15.64 15.21
CA ASN A 46 9.20 15.56 14.44
C ASN A 46 8.98 14.87 13.09
N VAL A 47 8.16 13.80 13.04
CA VAL A 47 7.90 13.12 11.78
C VAL A 47 7.06 13.97 10.82
N LYS A 48 6.19 14.84 11.33
CA LYS A 48 5.44 15.76 10.47
C LYS A 48 6.39 16.73 9.75
N GLU A 49 7.41 17.20 10.43
CA GLU A 49 8.45 18.02 9.80
C GLU A 49 9.26 17.21 8.79
N ALA A 50 9.57 15.95 9.12
CA ALA A 50 10.27 15.05 8.21
C ALA A 50 9.47 14.80 6.93
N ILE A 51 8.16 14.66 7.02
CA ILE A 51 7.28 14.52 5.86
C ILE A 51 7.39 15.75 4.96
N LYS A 52 7.32 16.92 5.55
CA LYS A 52 7.43 18.18 4.82
C LYS A 52 8.77 18.30 4.09
N GLU A 53 9.85 18.00 4.77
CA GLU A 53 11.19 18.03 4.20
C GLU A 53 11.34 17.00 3.07
N TRP A 54 10.78 15.80 3.27
CA TRP A 54 10.82 14.74 2.28
C TRP A 54 10.11 15.17 0.98
N ILE A 55 8.93 15.76 1.12
CA ILE A 55 8.14 16.24 -0.02
C ILE A 55 8.86 17.39 -0.72
N ASP A 56 9.38 18.35 0.04
CA ASP A 56 10.11 19.49 -0.54
C ASP A 56 11.35 19.03 -1.30
N THR A 57 12.09 18.06 -0.76
CA THR A 57 13.26 17.48 -1.42
C THR A 57 12.86 16.74 -2.70
N ALA A 58 11.78 15.96 -2.65
CA ALA A 58 11.30 15.24 -3.84
C ALA A 58 10.89 16.21 -4.95
N LYS A 59 10.20 17.30 -4.61
CA LYS A 59 9.83 18.34 -5.57
C LYS A 59 11.06 18.99 -6.20
N ALA A 60 12.05 19.31 -5.39
CA ALA A 60 13.29 19.94 -5.86
C ALA A 60 14.06 19.03 -6.83
N ARG A 61 13.97 17.72 -6.64
CA ARG A 61 14.64 16.72 -7.48
C ARG A 61 13.79 16.23 -8.64
N GLY A 62 12.57 16.73 -8.79
CA GLY A 62 11.64 16.27 -9.82
C GLY A 62 11.20 14.81 -9.65
N GLN A 63 11.27 14.28 -8.44
CA GLN A 63 10.85 12.92 -8.13
C GLN A 63 9.34 12.85 -7.92
N ASN A 64 8.76 11.68 -8.19
CA ASN A 64 7.36 11.44 -7.88
C ASN A 64 7.15 11.43 -6.37
N ILE A 65 6.06 12.05 -5.94
CA ILE A 65 5.64 12.06 -4.55
C ILE A 65 4.51 11.03 -4.39
N PRO A 66 4.73 9.94 -3.62
CA PRO A 66 3.66 8.96 -3.40
C PRO A 66 2.43 9.60 -2.76
N GLU A 67 1.27 9.19 -3.22
CA GLU A 67 0.01 9.66 -2.63
C GLU A 67 -0.23 9.03 -1.27
N PRO A 68 -0.89 9.77 -0.36
CA PRO A 68 -1.34 9.17 0.89
C PRO A 68 -2.27 7.98 0.63
N ILE A 69 -2.10 6.91 1.41
CA ILE A 69 -2.97 5.75 1.32
C ILE A 69 -4.23 6.04 2.13
N VAL A 70 -5.38 6.06 1.44
CA VAL A 70 -6.67 6.33 2.10
C VAL A 70 -7.24 5.01 2.59
N TYR A 71 -7.66 4.98 3.85
CA TYR A 71 -8.33 3.80 4.41
C TYR A 71 -9.71 3.66 3.79
N HIS A 72 -10.01 2.45 3.33
CA HIS A 72 -11.32 2.09 2.79
C HIS A 72 -11.91 0.96 3.61
N ASP A 73 -13.19 1.08 3.90
CA ASP A 73 -13.96 -0.01 4.48
C ASP A 73 -14.33 -1.01 3.38
N ASP A 74 -14.59 -2.27 3.75
CA ASP A 74 -15.03 -3.30 2.80
C ASP A 74 -16.26 -2.86 2.01
N GLU A 75 -17.12 -2.03 2.61
CA GLU A 75 -18.31 -1.50 1.95
C GLU A 75 -18.00 -0.60 0.76
N ASP A 76 -16.79 -0.04 0.69
CA ASP A 76 -16.35 0.79 -0.45
C ASP A 76 -16.04 -0.04 -1.70
N TYR A 77 -16.05 -1.36 -1.57
CA TYR A 77 -15.73 -2.27 -2.66
C TYR A 77 -17.01 -2.97 -3.14
N SER A 78 -17.33 -2.79 -4.43
CA SER A 78 -18.57 -3.32 -5.01
C SER A 78 -18.50 -4.80 -5.36
N GLY A 79 -17.31 -5.36 -5.46
CA GLY A 79 -17.11 -6.69 -6.01
C GLY A 79 -17.14 -6.73 -7.54
N ARG A 80 -17.34 -5.58 -8.19
CA ARG A 80 -17.32 -5.48 -9.64
C ARG A 80 -15.98 -4.92 -10.12
N LEU A 81 -15.44 -5.58 -11.14
CA LEU A 81 -14.15 -5.20 -11.69
C LEU A 81 -14.20 -5.39 -13.20
N VAL A 82 -13.73 -4.40 -13.95
CA VAL A 82 -13.61 -4.50 -15.41
C VAL A 82 -12.13 -4.39 -15.76
N ILE A 83 -11.61 -5.40 -16.45
CA ILE A 83 -10.22 -5.40 -16.92
C ILE A 83 -10.19 -5.68 -18.41
N ARG A 84 -9.17 -5.15 -19.09
CA ARG A 84 -8.90 -5.46 -20.49
C ARG A 84 -7.72 -6.39 -20.54
N ILE A 85 -7.88 -7.49 -21.26
CA ILE A 85 -6.84 -8.51 -21.44
C ILE A 85 -6.60 -8.74 -22.93
N PRO A 86 -5.43 -9.27 -23.32
CA PRO A 86 -5.19 -9.63 -24.71
C PRO A 86 -6.20 -10.67 -25.20
N LYS A 87 -6.57 -10.59 -26.48
CA LYS A 87 -7.53 -11.51 -27.08
C LYS A 87 -7.11 -12.96 -26.92
N LYS A 88 -5.83 -13.23 -27.05
CA LYS A 88 -5.29 -14.59 -26.90
C LYS A 88 -5.54 -15.14 -25.50
N LEU A 89 -5.30 -14.34 -24.47
CA LEU A 89 -5.56 -14.74 -23.09
C LEU A 89 -7.05 -14.97 -22.85
N HIS A 90 -7.91 -14.11 -23.39
CA HIS A 90 -9.35 -14.27 -23.29
C HIS A 90 -9.79 -15.61 -23.89
N LYS A 91 -9.26 -15.95 -25.08
CA LYS A 91 -9.55 -17.22 -25.76
C LYS A 91 -9.11 -18.41 -24.89
N GLU A 92 -7.89 -18.39 -24.39
CA GLU A 92 -7.36 -19.48 -23.55
C GLU A 92 -8.19 -19.69 -22.30
N LEU A 93 -8.58 -18.60 -21.64
CA LEU A 93 -9.44 -18.68 -20.44
C LEU A 93 -10.81 -19.28 -20.77
N SER A 94 -11.41 -18.84 -21.88
CA SER A 94 -12.72 -19.34 -22.30
C SER A 94 -12.67 -20.83 -22.65
N GLU A 95 -11.63 -21.27 -23.34
CA GLU A 95 -11.44 -22.68 -23.68
C GLU A 95 -11.24 -23.53 -22.43
N ASN A 96 -10.42 -23.07 -21.49
CA ASN A 96 -10.18 -23.80 -20.24
C ASN A 96 -11.45 -23.90 -19.41
N ALA A 97 -12.26 -22.83 -19.34
CA ALA A 97 -13.51 -22.85 -18.62
C ALA A 97 -14.48 -23.88 -19.22
N ALA A 98 -14.57 -23.92 -20.55
CA ALA A 98 -15.42 -24.88 -21.26
C ALA A 98 -14.97 -26.32 -20.99
N GLU A 99 -13.66 -26.59 -21.02
CA GLU A 99 -13.12 -27.92 -20.73
C GLU A 99 -13.46 -28.38 -19.31
N GLN A 100 -13.50 -27.48 -18.36
CA GLN A 100 -13.81 -27.77 -16.95
C GLN A 100 -15.30 -27.69 -16.65
N SER A 101 -16.13 -27.35 -17.63
CA SER A 101 -17.57 -27.18 -17.46
C SER A 101 -17.97 -26.16 -16.41
N ILE A 102 -17.21 -25.08 -16.33
CA ILE A 102 -17.48 -23.95 -15.43
C ILE A 102 -17.57 -22.65 -16.24
N SER A 103 -18.13 -21.61 -15.65
CA SER A 103 -18.21 -20.32 -16.29
C SER A 103 -16.82 -19.65 -16.34
N LEU A 104 -16.65 -18.73 -17.27
CA LEU A 104 -15.43 -17.93 -17.36
C LEU A 104 -15.18 -17.15 -16.05
N ASN A 105 -16.24 -16.57 -15.49
CA ASN A 105 -16.13 -15.84 -14.22
C ASN A 105 -15.68 -16.74 -13.07
N GLN A 106 -16.21 -17.96 -12.99
CA GLN A 106 -15.80 -18.93 -11.97
C GLN A 106 -14.33 -19.30 -12.10
N LEU A 107 -13.87 -19.52 -13.35
CA LEU A 107 -12.46 -19.86 -13.58
C LEU A 107 -11.54 -18.70 -13.17
N ILE A 108 -11.88 -17.47 -13.56
CA ILE A 108 -11.09 -16.30 -13.21
C ILE A 108 -11.06 -16.11 -11.70
N LEU A 109 -12.19 -16.23 -11.03
CA LEU A 109 -12.26 -16.13 -9.58
C LEU A 109 -11.37 -17.18 -8.91
N TYR A 110 -11.40 -18.40 -9.41
CA TYR A 110 -10.55 -19.49 -8.90
C TYR A 110 -9.07 -19.13 -9.01
N TYR A 111 -8.63 -18.70 -10.20
CA TYR A 111 -7.23 -18.35 -10.41
C TYR A 111 -6.77 -17.18 -9.54
N LEU A 112 -7.60 -16.14 -9.45
CA LEU A 112 -7.26 -14.98 -8.63
C LEU A 112 -7.16 -15.34 -7.15
N SER A 113 -8.13 -16.11 -6.65
CA SER A 113 -8.16 -16.54 -5.26
C SER A 113 -6.96 -17.43 -4.92
N LYS A 114 -6.62 -18.34 -5.84
CA LYS A 114 -5.47 -19.23 -5.70
C LYS A 114 -4.17 -18.43 -5.64
N GLN A 115 -4.01 -17.46 -6.53
CA GLN A 115 -2.79 -16.64 -6.57
C GLN A 115 -2.62 -15.80 -5.32
N ILE A 116 -3.68 -15.21 -4.80
CA ILE A 116 -3.64 -14.46 -3.55
C ILE A 116 -3.25 -15.38 -2.38
N GLY A 117 -3.81 -16.59 -2.35
CA GLY A 117 -3.45 -17.58 -1.34
C GLY A 117 -1.99 -17.96 -1.38
N ILE A 118 -1.42 -18.12 -2.58
CA ILE A 118 0.02 -18.41 -2.75
C ILE A 118 0.88 -17.25 -2.24
N GLU A 119 0.52 -16.02 -2.58
CA GLU A 119 1.26 -14.85 -2.11
C GLU A 119 1.21 -14.72 -0.59
N GLU A 120 0.07 -14.96 0.04
CA GLU A 120 -0.07 -14.95 1.49
C GLU A 120 0.80 -16.01 2.16
N ALA A 121 0.89 -17.19 1.57
CA ALA A 121 1.71 -18.28 2.11
C ALA A 121 3.21 -17.99 2.08
N LYS A 122 3.66 -17.06 1.21
CA LYS A 122 5.07 -16.69 1.08
C LYS A 122 5.50 -15.60 2.06
N LYS A 123 4.56 -14.99 2.75
CA LYS A 123 4.87 -13.91 3.71
C LYS A 123 5.36 -14.45 5.05
#